data_c7feeb2012d52fa5fa5fc7d220e11340
#
_entry.id   c7feeb2012d52fa5fa5fc7d220e11340
#
_cell.length_a   1.000
_cell.length_b   1.000
_cell.length_c   1.000
_cell.angle_alpha   90.00
_cell.angle_beta   90.00
_cell.angle_gamma   90.00
#
_symmetry.space_group_name_H-M   'P 1'
#
loop_
_entity.id
_entity.type
_entity.pdbx_description
1 polymer ?
#
loop_
_entity_poly.entity_id
_entity_poly.type
_entity_poly.pdbx_seq_one_letter_code
_entity_poly.pdbx_strand_id
1 'polypeptide(L)'
;MAPYIFAKRGTIHIIDVKKTLKGVLVAKKLLAEIVASGSDVVFVGTKRQAQKAVEAAAKRCGMHYVSERWLGGMLTNFRTIRSRLQRLEQLEAMEQDGSLEAESKKQASRLKREMRKIRTNLDGVRKMSRLPGAIVVVDAKKEYLALREAAKLGIPTAGVLDTDSDPDTVDVAIPANDDSIRAVEIILNELADAVAVGKTMVSVRQQESVEPRPRRARPSRRPAMGRADGASASGAAAADEPASDAEPAADSDSGAGQQEPVQPSPGV
;
A
#
# COMPACT_ATOMS: atom_id res chain seq x y z
N MET A 1 6.75 -9.15 -25.49
CA MET A 1 5.39 -9.66 -25.84
C MET A 1 5.36 -10.90 -26.76
N ALA A 2 6.42 -11.24 -27.50
CA ALA A 2 6.41 -12.39 -28.44
C ALA A 2 5.76 -13.70 -27.88
N PRO A 3 6.01 -14.15 -26.62
CA PRO A 3 5.37 -15.33 -26.07
C PRO A 3 3.85 -15.28 -25.94
N TYR A 4 3.27 -14.08 -25.93
CA TYR A 4 1.83 -13.84 -25.69
C TYR A 4 1.02 -13.62 -26.99
N ILE A 5 1.71 -13.60 -28.15
CA ILE A 5 1.08 -13.43 -29.45
C ILE A 5 0.71 -14.79 -30.01
N PHE A 6 -0.56 -14.95 -30.37
CA PHE A 6 -1.06 -16.16 -31.03
C PHE A 6 -0.74 -16.20 -32.53
N ALA A 7 -0.97 -15.08 -33.22
CA ALA A 7 -0.77 -14.96 -34.65
C ALA A 7 -0.55 -13.49 -35.06
N LYS A 8 -0.07 -13.28 -36.29
CA LYS A 8 0.04 -11.97 -36.90
C LYS A 8 -0.74 -11.96 -38.21
N ARG A 9 -1.61 -10.98 -38.39
CA ARG A 9 -2.36 -10.75 -39.64
C ARG A 9 -2.01 -9.38 -40.18
N GLY A 10 -1.17 -9.33 -41.23
CA GLY A 10 -0.61 -8.08 -41.71
C GLY A 10 0.25 -7.39 -40.67
N THR A 11 -0.11 -6.20 -40.27
CA THR A 11 0.56 -5.43 -39.21
C THR A 11 -0.04 -5.64 -37.82
N ILE A 12 -1.16 -6.35 -37.71
CA ILE A 12 -1.91 -6.52 -36.45
C ILE A 12 -1.45 -7.81 -35.77
N HIS A 13 -1.09 -7.72 -34.50
CA HIS A 13 -0.81 -8.85 -33.65
C HIS A 13 -2.09 -9.32 -32.94
N ILE A 14 -2.32 -10.62 -32.90
CA ILE A 14 -3.47 -11.24 -32.25
C ILE A 14 -2.96 -11.84 -30.93
N ILE A 15 -3.48 -11.33 -29.81
CA ILE A 15 -3.10 -11.80 -28.47
C ILE A 15 -3.76 -13.15 -28.19
N ASP A 16 -3.04 -14.05 -27.51
CA ASP A 16 -3.55 -15.35 -27.07
C ASP A 16 -4.45 -15.22 -25.84
N VAL A 17 -5.76 -15.32 -26.05
CA VAL A 17 -6.78 -15.21 -24.99
C VAL A 17 -6.60 -16.24 -23.88
N LYS A 18 -6.03 -17.43 -24.17
CA LYS A 18 -5.75 -18.44 -23.15
C LYS A 18 -4.70 -17.92 -22.15
N LYS A 19 -3.71 -17.17 -22.65
CA LYS A 19 -2.68 -16.55 -21.80
C LYS A 19 -3.23 -15.36 -21.03
N THR A 20 -4.14 -14.59 -21.63
CA THR A 20 -4.90 -13.55 -20.93
C THR A 20 -5.64 -14.13 -19.73
N LEU A 21 -6.43 -15.20 -19.97
CA LEU A 21 -7.19 -15.85 -18.91
C LEU A 21 -6.27 -16.38 -17.79
N LYS A 22 -5.15 -17.02 -18.17
CA LYS A 22 -4.16 -17.50 -17.19
C LYS A 22 -3.58 -16.35 -16.37
N GLY A 23 -3.22 -15.24 -17.01
CA GLY A 23 -2.72 -14.04 -16.33
C GLY A 23 -3.74 -13.46 -15.34
N VAL A 24 -5.02 -13.35 -15.76
CA VAL A 24 -6.11 -12.88 -14.88
C VAL A 24 -6.26 -13.81 -13.66
N LEU A 25 -6.25 -15.14 -13.85
CA LEU A 25 -6.38 -16.09 -12.73
C LEU A 25 -5.22 -15.99 -11.72
N VAL A 26 -3.99 -15.84 -12.22
CA VAL A 26 -2.82 -15.62 -11.35
C VAL A 26 -2.92 -14.29 -10.59
N ALA A 27 -3.29 -13.22 -11.29
CA ALA A 27 -3.47 -11.91 -10.67
C ALA A 27 -4.60 -11.93 -9.62
N LYS A 28 -5.73 -12.60 -9.90
CA LYS A 28 -6.84 -12.77 -8.93
C LYS A 28 -6.36 -13.45 -7.65
N LYS A 29 -5.58 -14.51 -7.77
CA LYS A 29 -5.04 -15.24 -6.62
C LYS A 29 -4.09 -14.35 -5.81
N LEU A 30 -3.14 -13.69 -6.47
CA LEU A 30 -2.19 -12.76 -5.84
C LEU A 30 -2.92 -11.65 -5.07
N LEU A 31 -3.88 -10.98 -5.72
CA LEU A 31 -4.62 -9.87 -5.09
C LEU A 31 -5.48 -10.34 -3.91
N ALA A 32 -6.13 -11.49 -4.02
CA ALA A 32 -6.93 -12.05 -2.94
C ALA A 32 -6.05 -12.39 -1.72
N GLU A 33 -4.87 -12.98 -1.91
CA GLU A 33 -3.91 -13.29 -0.85
C GLU A 33 -3.37 -12.04 -0.16
N ILE A 34 -3.00 -11.02 -0.93
CA ILE A 34 -2.50 -9.73 -0.41
C ILE A 34 -3.57 -9.01 0.41
N VAL A 35 -4.80 -8.98 -0.11
CA VAL A 35 -5.90 -8.36 0.62
C VAL A 35 -6.28 -9.18 1.84
N ALA A 36 -6.25 -10.52 1.77
CA ALA A 36 -6.47 -11.40 2.93
C ALA A 36 -5.42 -11.22 4.04
N SER A 37 -4.21 -10.74 3.71
CA SER A 37 -3.21 -10.31 4.70
C SER A 37 -3.51 -8.94 5.33
N GLY A 38 -4.58 -8.27 4.89
CA GLY A 38 -5.00 -6.96 5.37
C GLY A 38 -4.32 -5.79 4.66
N SER A 39 -3.67 -6.00 3.51
CA SER A 39 -3.03 -4.93 2.73
C SER A 39 -3.96 -4.35 1.68
N ASP A 40 -3.76 -3.07 1.33
CA ASP A 40 -4.58 -2.38 0.35
C ASP A 40 -3.98 -2.54 -1.07
N VAL A 41 -4.83 -2.34 -2.09
CA VAL A 41 -4.45 -2.38 -3.50
C VAL A 41 -4.68 -1.02 -4.13
N VAL A 42 -3.78 -0.61 -5.03
CA VAL A 42 -3.95 0.61 -5.83
C VAL A 42 -4.15 0.22 -7.30
N PHE A 43 -5.22 0.71 -7.89
CA PHE A 43 -5.49 0.58 -9.33
C PHE A 43 -4.97 1.82 -10.05
N VAL A 44 -4.13 1.63 -11.06
CA VAL A 44 -3.49 2.71 -11.81
C VAL A 44 -3.81 2.59 -13.29
N GLY A 45 -4.29 3.67 -13.88
CA GLY A 45 -4.53 3.72 -15.30
C GLY A 45 -4.91 5.11 -15.75
N THR A 46 -3.93 5.83 -16.29
CA THR A 46 -4.08 7.21 -16.74
C THR A 46 -4.47 7.30 -18.22
N LYS A 47 -4.57 6.16 -18.92
CA LYS A 47 -5.05 6.08 -20.28
C LYS A 47 -6.53 6.45 -20.32
N ARG A 48 -6.92 7.35 -21.23
CA ARG A 48 -8.30 7.87 -21.32
C ARG A 48 -9.36 6.78 -21.39
N GLN A 49 -9.04 5.65 -22.04
CA GLN A 49 -9.91 4.48 -22.14
C GLN A 49 -10.05 3.72 -20.82
N ALA A 50 -9.01 3.74 -19.96
CA ALA A 50 -8.95 3.02 -18.71
C ALA A 50 -9.48 3.81 -17.51
N GLN A 51 -9.44 5.15 -17.54
CA GLN A 51 -9.76 6.02 -16.39
C GLN A 51 -11.05 5.65 -15.68
N LYS A 52 -12.16 5.59 -16.45
CA LYS A 52 -13.49 5.29 -15.87
C LYS A 52 -13.57 3.87 -15.31
N ALA A 53 -12.97 2.90 -16.01
CA ALA A 53 -12.96 1.51 -15.58
C ALA A 53 -12.15 1.31 -14.29
N VAL A 54 -10.99 1.96 -14.18
CA VAL A 54 -10.13 1.97 -13.00
C VAL A 54 -10.86 2.57 -11.80
N GLU A 55 -11.49 3.72 -11.99
CA GLU A 55 -12.26 4.38 -10.93
C GLU A 55 -13.46 3.55 -10.46
N ALA A 56 -14.22 2.98 -11.39
CA ALA A 56 -15.37 2.13 -11.09
C ALA A 56 -14.96 0.85 -10.34
N ALA A 57 -13.91 0.16 -10.81
CA ALA A 57 -13.39 -1.06 -10.21
C ALA A 57 -12.88 -0.81 -8.78
N ALA A 58 -12.09 0.25 -8.58
CA ALA A 58 -11.56 0.61 -7.27
C ALA A 58 -12.67 1.01 -6.29
N LYS A 59 -13.64 1.81 -6.71
CA LYS A 59 -14.80 2.19 -5.89
C LYS A 59 -15.64 0.98 -5.51
N ARG A 60 -15.85 0.03 -6.43
CA ARG A 60 -16.62 -1.20 -6.21
C ARG A 60 -16.00 -2.06 -5.11
N CYS A 61 -14.69 -2.22 -5.09
CA CYS A 61 -14.00 -2.99 -4.05
C CYS A 61 -13.51 -2.13 -2.87
N GLY A 62 -13.77 -0.80 -2.88
CA GLY A 62 -13.37 0.12 -1.81
C GLY A 62 -11.86 0.20 -1.63
N MET A 63 -11.12 0.19 -2.74
CA MET A 63 -9.67 0.33 -2.80
C MET A 63 -9.26 1.68 -3.42
N HIS A 64 -7.97 1.93 -3.52
CA HIS A 64 -7.40 3.17 -3.99
C HIS A 64 -7.22 3.15 -5.51
N TYR A 65 -7.23 4.33 -6.14
CA TYR A 65 -7.00 4.45 -7.58
C TYR A 65 -6.26 5.73 -7.97
N VAL A 66 -5.64 5.68 -9.15
CA VAL A 66 -5.05 6.84 -9.82
C VAL A 66 -5.49 6.78 -11.28
N SER A 67 -6.37 7.72 -11.67
CA SER A 67 -6.96 7.76 -13.01
C SER A 67 -6.44 8.91 -13.89
N GLU A 68 -5.95 10.01 -13.30
CA GLU A 68 -5.56 11.17 -14.09
C GLU A 68 -4.06 11.20 -14.40
N ARG A 69 -3.22 11.27 -13.38
CA ARG A 69 -1.77 11.31 -13.53
C ARG A 69 -1.07 10.72 -12.33
N TRP A 70 -0.15 9.80 -12.59
CA TRP A 70 0.80 9.36 -11.57
C TRP A 70 1.80 10.48 -11.25
N LEU A 71 1.85 10.91 -10.02
CA LEU A 71 2.81 11.90 -9.57
C LEU A 71 4.06 11.15 -9.06
N GLY A 72 5.24 11.54 -9.58
CA GLY A 72 6.49 10.94 -9.09
C GLY A 72 6.62 11.07 -7.57
N GLY A 73 6.97 9.97 -6.90
CA GLY A 73 7.08 9.91 -5.45
C GLY A 73 5.80 9.51 -4.72
N MET A 74 4.76 9.05 -5.43
CA MET A 74 3.50 8.63 -4.77
C MET A 74 3.71 7.47 -3.80
N LEU A 75 4.67 6.60 -4.05
CA LEU A 75 5.04 5.52 -3.17
C LEU A 75 6.36 5.81 -2.45
N THR A 76 7.38 6.20 -3.18
CA THR A 76 8.74 6.41 -2.64
C THR A 76 8.84 7.64 -1.74
N ASN A 77 7.98 8.64 -1.92
CA ASN A 77 7.89 9.83 -1.08
C ASN A 77 6.46 10.04 -0.55
N PHE A 78 5.89 8.99 -0.02
CA PHE A 78 4.51 8.97 0.47
C PHE A 78 4.22 10.04 1.54
N ARG A 79 5.22 10.36 2.38
CA ARG A 79 5.10 11.43 3.39
C ARG A 79 4.72 12.79 2.77
N THR A 80 5.36 13.14 1.64
CA THR A 80 5.06 14.39 0.92
C THR A 80 3.67 14.34 0.28
N ILE A 81 3.24 13.18 -0.21
CA ILE A 81 1.88 13.02 -0.74
C ILE A 81 0.84 13.21 0.37
N ARG A 82 1.07 12.64 1.56
CA ARG A 82 0.19 12.85 2.72
C ARG A 82 0.11 14.32 3.14
N SER A 83 1.22 15.06 3.14
CA SER A 83 1.17 16.49 3.47
C SER A 83 0.38 17.31 2.43
N ARG A 84 0.42 16.89 1.13
CA ARG A 84 -0.43 17.49 0.10
C ARG A 84 -1.92 17.17 0.29
N LEU A 85 -2.24 15.95 0.74
CA LEU A 85 -3.61 15.57 1.09
C LEU A 85 -4.13 16.37 2.30
N GLN A 86 -3.32 16.55 3.33
CA GLN A 86 -3.65 17.45 4.46
C GLN A 86 -3.86 18.90 4.00
N ARG A 87 -3.04 19.37 3.05
CA ARG A 87 -3.24 20.68 2.44
C ARG A 87 -4.57 20.78 1.70
N LEU A 88 -4.99 19.72 1.01
CA LEU A 88 -6.30 19.65 0.36
C LEU A 88 -7.44 19.80 1.39
N GLU A 89 -7.36 19.06 2.50
CA GLU A 89 -8.35 19.14 3.58
C GLU A 89 -8.44 20.55 4.19
N GLN A 90 -7.28 21.21 4.39
CA GLN A 90 -7.26 22.60 4.84
C GLN A 90 -7.95 23.55 3.85
N LEU A 91 -7.68 23.38 2.54
CA LEU A 91 -8.29 24.23 1.51
C LEU A 91 -9.79 23.97 1.37
N GLU A 92 -10.23 22.73 1.53
CA GLU A 92 -11.66 22.37 1.54
C GLU A 92 -12.36 22.94 2.79
N ALA A 93 -11.72 22.91 3.96
CA ALA A 93 -12.24 23.55 5.17
C ALA A 93 -12.36 25.08 4.99
N MET A 94 -11.33 25.73 4.44
CA MET A 94 -11.37 27.17 4.14
C MET A 94 -12.46 27.53 3.12
N GLU A 95 -12.79 26.64 2.19
CA GLU A 95 -13.90 26.85 1.24
C GLU A 95 -15.25 26.74 1.94
N GLN A 96 -15.41 25.77 2.86
CA GLN A 96 -16.64 25.57 3.63
C GLN A 96 -16.90 26.72 4.63
N ASP A 97 -15.84 27.22 5.28
CA ASP A 97 -15.92 28.30 6.24
C ASP A 97 -16.05 29.69 5.59
N GLY A 98 -15.99 29.77 4.26
CA GLY A 98 -16.07 31.04 3.52
C GLY A 98 -14.83 31.91 3.65
N SER A 99 -13.79 31.49 4.37
CA SER A 99 -12.54 32.25 4.56
C SER A 99 -11.76 32.43 3.25
N LEU A 100 -11.96 31.55 2.26
CA LEU A 100 -11.44 31.72 0.91
C LEU A 100 -11.99 32.96 0.19
N GLU A 101 -13.19 33.39 0.51
CA GLU A 101 -13.83 34.58 -0.10
C GLU A 101 -13.41 35.89 0.59
N ALA A 102 -12.95 35.81 1.85
CA ALA A 102 -12.38 36.94 2.59
C ALA A 102 -10.99 37.34 2.05
N GLU A 103 -10.30 36.42 1.36
CA GLU A 103 -9.01 36.70 0.73
C GLU A 103 -9.16 37.57 -0.53
N SER A 104 -8.03 38.14 -0.98
CA SER A 104 -8.06 38.92 -2.23
C SER A 104 -8.48 38.01 -3.42
N LYS A 105 -9.24 38.55 -4.39
CA LYS A 105 -9.72 37.83 -5.57
C LYS A 105 -8.61 37.03 -6.29
N LYS A 106 -7.39 37.59 -6.34
CA LYS A 106 -6.22 36.95 -6.97
C LYS A 106 -5.77 35.72 -6.15
N GLN A 107 -5.75 35.84 -4.82
CA GLN A 107 -5.33 34.79 -3.91
C GLN A 107 -6.36 33.67 -3.85
N ALA A 108 -7.64 33.99 -3.72
CA ALA A 108 -8.74 33.03 -3.78
C ALA A 108 -8.72 32.20 -5.08
N SER A 109 -8.51 32.85 -6.24
CA SER A 109 -8.39 32.16 -7.51
C SER A 109 -7.17 31.22 -7.60
N ARG A 110 -6.04 31.60 -6.97
CA ARG A 110 -4.85 30.75 -6.88
C ARG A 110 -5.11 29.52 -6.02
N LEU A 111 -5.69 29.69 -4.83
CA LEU A 111 -6.01 28.62 -3.90
C LEU A 111 -7.04 27.64 -4.49
N LYS A 112 -8.09 28.14 -5.15
CA LYS A 112 -9.08 27.32 -5.87
C LYS A 112 -8.44 26.49 -7.00
N ARG A 113 -7.45 27.02 -7.71
CA ARG A 113 -6.69 26.26 -8.73
C ARG A 113 -5.80 25.20 -8.11
N GLU A 114 -5.13 25.52 -7.02
CA GLU A 114 -4.30 24.56 -6.27
C GLU A 114 -5.16 23.39 -5.75
N MET A 115 -6.26 23.67 -5.08
CA MET A 115 -7.22 22.69 -4.58
C MET A 115 -7.73 21.77 -5.68
N ARG A 116 -8.18 22.33 -6.81
CA ARG A 116 -8.65 21.56 -7.96
C ARG A 116 -7.56 20.62 -8.49
N LYS A 117 -6.32 21.10 -8.62
CA LYS A 117 -5.18 20.32 -9.11
C LYS A 117 -4.84 19.15 -8.17
N ILE A 118 -4.85 19.38 -6.86
CA ILE A 118 -4.57 18.34 -5.88
C ILE A 118 -5.72 17.32 -5.90
N ARG A 119 -6.97 17.77 -5.85
CA ARG A 119 -8.15 16.91 -5.87
C ARG A 119 -8.19 16.03 -7.11
N THR A 120 -8.00 16.58 -8.30
CA THR A 120 -8.01 15.81 -9.56
C THR A 120 -6.99 14.67 -9.55
N ASN A 121 -5.78 14.90 -9.03
CA ASN A 121 -4.72 13.89 -9.10
C ASN A 121 -4.68 12.92 -7.91
N LEU A 122 -5.18 13.32 -6.72
CA LEU A 122 -4.98 12.56 -5.49
C LEU A 122 -6.28 12.10 -4.82
N ASP A 123 -7.46 12.40 -5.38
CA ASP A 123 -8.74 12.01 -4.77
C ASP A 123 -8.85 10.50 -4.52
N GLY A 124 -8.43 9.69 -5.49
CA GLY A 124 -8.49 8.24 -5.38
C GLY A 124 -7.56 7.62 -4.33
N VAL A 125 -6.55 8.36 -3.88
CA VAL A 125 -5.61 7.91 -2.83
C VAL A 125 -5.81 8.63 -1.49
N ARG A 126 -6.86 9.45 -1.37
CA ARG A 126 -7.15 10.25 -0.17
C ARG A 126 -7.22 9.42 1.11
N LYS A 127 -7.85 8.25 1.03
CA LYS A 127 -8.04 7.34 2.18
C LYS A 127 -6.84 6.45 2.46
N MET A 128 -5.79 6.52 1.65
CA MET A 128 -4.61 5.67 1.82
C MET A 128 -3.77 6.16 2.99
N SER A 129 -3.70 5.35 4.05
CA SER A 129 -2.94 5.67 5.27
C SER A 129 -1.54 5.05 5.29
N ARG A 130 -1.33 3.98 4.53
CA ARG A 130 -0.08 3.20 4.44
C ARG A 130 0.22 2.85 2.98
N LEU A 131 1.43 2.35 2.73
CA LEU A 131 1.80 1.86 1.42
C LEU A 131 0.93 0.66 1.02
N PRO A 132 0.56 0.53 -0.27
CA PRO A 132 -0.24 -0.58 -0.75
C PRO A 132 0.58 -1.88 -0.77
N GLY A 133 -0.10 -3.01 -0.62
CA GLY A 133 0.51 -4.34 -0.75
C GLY A 133 0.61 -4.82 -2.19
N ALA A 134 -0.15 -4.25 -3.12
CA ALA A 134 -0.05 -4.54 -4.54
C ALA A 134 -0.52 -3.35 -5.39
N ILE A 135 -0.07 -3.34 -6.64
CA ILE A 135 -0.48 -2.37 -7.66
C ILE A 135 -1.01 -3.10 -8.88
N VAL A 136 -2.16 -2.66 -9.37
CA VAL A 136 -2.74 -3.08 -10.65
C VAL A 136 -2.58 -1.95 -11.65
N VAL A 137 -1.89 -2.19 -12.75
CA VAL A 137 -1.56 -1.18 -13.75
C VAL A 137 -2.23 -1.50 -15.08
N VAL A 138 -2.79 -0.50 -15.73
CA VAL A 138 -3.25 -0.60 -17.13
C VAL A 138 -2.30 0.21 -18.00
N ASP A 139 -1.67 -0.45 -18.97
CA ASP A 139 -0.63 0.11 -19.85
C ASP A 139 0.70 0.38 -19.10
N ALA A 140 1.57 -0.65 -19.02
CA ALA A 140 2.86 -0.57 -18.35
C ALA A 140 3.80 0.46 -18.98
N LYS A 141 3.70 0.70 -20.28
CA LYS A 141 4.53 1.66 -21.00
C LYS A 141 4.23 3.09 -20.58
N LYS A 142 2.97 3.41 -20.36
CA LYS A 142 2.52 4.73 -19.92
C LYS A 142 2.78 4.94 -18.43
N GLU A 143 2.54 3.91 -17.62
CA GLU A 143 2.67 3.96 -16.17
C GLU A 143 4.04 3.50 -15.65
N TYR A 144 5.09 3.63 -16.45
CA TYR A 144 6.45 3.18 -16.11
C TYR A 144 6.98 3.77 -14.79
N LEU A 145 6.56 4.98 -14.42
CA LEU A 145 6.94 5.60 -13.14
C LEU A 145 6.36 4.84 -11.95
N ALA A 146 5.10 4.44 -12.04
CA ALA A 146 4.45 3.66 -10.99
C ALA A 146 5.15 2.30 -10.79
N LEU A 147 5.45 1.62 -11.89
CA LEU A 147 6.16 0.35 -11.87
C LEU A 147 7.59 0.47 -11.31
N ARG A 148 8.33 1.51 -11.69
CA ARG A 148 9.67 1.76 -11.13
C ARG A 148 9.66 2.06 -9.64
N GLU A 149 8.66 2.77 -9.14
CA GLU A 149 8.49 3.03 -7.72
C GLU A 149 8.08 1.77 -6.97
N ALA A 150 7.18 0.96 -7.53
CA ALA A 150 6.79 -0.33 -6.98
C ALA A 150 7.99 -1.28 -6.86
N ALA A 151 8.76 -1.43 -7.92
CA ALA A 151 9.96 -2.26 -7.93
C ALA A 151 11.00 -1.84 -6.87
N LYS A 152 11.20 -0.52 -6.66
CA LYS A 152 12.09 0.00 -5.61
C LYS A 152 11.66 -0.39 -4.20
N LEU A 153 10.36 -0.56 -3.98
CA LEU A 153 9.78 -0.87 -2.68
C LEU A 153 9.44 -2.36 -2.52
N GLY A 154 9.69 -3.17 -3.56
CA GLY A 154 9.34 -4.59 -3.55
C GLY A 154 7.82 -4.85 -3.50
N ILE A 155 7.02 -3.93 -4.04
CA ILE A 155 5.56 -4.05 -4.09
C ILE A 155 5.19 -4.84 -5.34
N PRO A 156 4.51 -6.00 -5.21
CA PRO A 156 4.10 -6.81 -6.35
C PRO A 156 3.13 -6.07 -7.27
N THR A 157 3.32 -6.29 -8.56
CA THR A 157 2.61 -5.60 -9.63
C THR A 157 1.87 -6.58 -10.55
N ALA A 158 0.63 -6.25 -10.89
CA ALA A 158 -0.12 -6.94 -11.94
C ALA A 158 -0.45 -5.92 -13.04
N GLY A 159 -0.11 -6.23 -14.29
CA GLY A 159 -0.26 -5.30 -15.40
C GLY A 159 -1.08 -5.84 -16.56
N VAL A 160 -2.02 -5.03 -17.04
CA VAL A 160 -2.67 -5.23 -18.34
C VAL A 160 -1.74 -4.67 -19.42
N LEU A 161 -1.27 -5.53 -20.30
CA LEU A 161 -0.21 -5.24 -21.25
C LEU A 161 -0.67 -5.47 -22.68
N ASP A 162 -0.50 -4.46 -23.51
CA ASP A 162 -0.69 -4.60 -24.96
C ASP A 162 0.62 -5.05 -25.64
N THR A 163 0.57 -5.26 -26.92
CA THR A 163 1.64 -5.82 -27.77
C THR A 163 2.90 -4.96 -27.81
N ASP A 164 2.81 -3.67 -27.47
CA ASP A 164 3.92 -2.72 -27.44
C ASP A 164 4.62 -2.59 -26.08
N SER A 165 4.10 -3.26 -25.06
CA SER A 165 4.62 -3.25 -23.70
C SER A 165 5.60 -4.40 -23.42
N ASP A 166 6.50 -4.21 -22.47
CA ASP A 166 7.45 -5.23 -22.03
C ASP A 166 6.88 -6.00 -20.83
N PRO A 167 6.65 -7.32 -20.95
CA PRO A 167 6.09 -8.13 -19.86
C PRO A 167 7.03 -8.28 -18.67
N ASP A 168 8.33 -8.09 -18.82
CA ASP A 168 9.31 -8.22 -17.74
C ASP A 168 9.28 -7.03 -16.77
N THR A 169 8.49 -6.00 -17.08
CA THR A 169 8.31 -4.82 -16.22
C THR A 169 7.31 -5.04 -15.09
N VAL A 170 6.54 -6.13 -15.12
CA VAL A 170 5.51 -6.47 -14.13
C VAL A 170 5.68 -7.91 -13.64
N ASP A 171 5.30 -8.17 -12.38
CA ASP A 171 5.39 -9.52 -11.80
C ASP A 171 4.33 -10.47 -12.38
N VAL A 172 3.13 -9.96 -12.64
CA VAL A 172 2.05 -10.73 -13.26
C VAL A 172 1.56 -10.00 -14.51
N ALA A 173 1.91 -10.54 -15.67
CA ALA A 173 1.49 -10.04 -16.96
C ALA A 173 0.10 -10.57 -17.35
N ILE A 174 -0.80 -9.67 -17.72
CA ILE A 174 -2.12 -9.94 -18.27
C ILE A 174 -2.12 -9.42 -19.71
N PRO A 175 -1.78 -10.21 -20.71
CA PRO A 175 -1.76 -9.78 -22.10
C PRO A 175 -3.19 -9.48 -22.57
N ALA A 176 -3.49 -8.25 -22.89
CA ALA A 176 -4.81 -7.83 -23.37
C ALA A 176 -4.75 -6.50 -24.11
N ASN A 177 -5.80 -6.18 -24.83
CA ASN A 177 -5.94 -4.89 -25.49
C ASN A 177 -6.31 -3.82 -24.45
N ASP A 178 -5.45 -2.84 -24.26
CA ASP A 178 -5.60 -1.73 -23.34
C ASP A 178 -6.30 -0.49 -23.94
N ASP A 179 -6.55 -0.48 -25.26
CA ASP A 179 -7.32 0.55 -25.96
C ASP A 179 -8.82 0.28 -25.93
N SER A 180 -9.22 -0.98 -25.76
CA SER A 180 -10.62 -1.37 -25.71
C SER A 180 -11.21 -1.16 -24.31
N ILE A 181 -12.09 -0.17 -24.16
CA ILE A 181 -12.79 0.13 -22.91
C ILE A 181 -13.43 -1.13 -22.31
N ARG A 182 -14.11 -1.94 -23.14
CA ARG A 182 -14.79 -3.17 -22.68
C ARG A 182 -13.82 -4.24 -22.20
N ALA A 183 -12.69 -4.41 -22.87
CA ALA A 183 -11.68 -5.40 -22.47
C ALA A 183 -11.06 -5.01 -21.11
N VAL A 184 -10.68 -3.75 -20.95
CA VAL A 184 -10.14 -3.20 -19.70
C VAL A 184 -11.17 -3.33 -18.57
N GLU A 185 -12.43 -2.96 -18.82
CA GLU A 185 -13.50 -3.03 -17.84
C GLU A 185 -13.76 -4.47 -17.35
N ILE A 186 -13.82 -5.45 -18.26
CA ILE A 186 -14.02 -6.86 -17.89
C ILE A 186 -12.87 -7.33 -17.00
N ILE A 187 -11.62 -7.08 -17.40
CA ILE A 187 -10.44 -7.52 -16.63
C ILE A 187 -10.41 -6.86 -15.26
N LEU A 188 -10.59 -5.55 -15.19
CA LEU A 188 -10.57 -4.84 -13.92
C LEU A 188 -11.73 -5.24 -12.99
N ASN A 189 -12.92 -5.54 -13.53
CA ASN A 189 -14.02 -6.05 -12.73
C ASN A 189 -13.70 -7.41 -12.13
N GLU A 190 -13.12 -8.32 -12.90
CA GLU A 190 -12.66 -9.62 -12.41
C GLU A 190 -11.61 -9.50 -11.29
N LEU A 191 -10.67 -8.56 -11.43
CA LEU A 191 -9.68 -8.29 -10.39
C LEU A 191 -10.32 -7.65 -9.15
N ALA A 192 -11.27 -6.74 -9.33
CA ALA A 192 -12.00 -6.12 -8.21
C ALA A 192 -12.82 -7.15 -7.43
N ASP A 193 -13.40 -8.14 -8.11
CA ASP A 193 -14.11 -9.24 -7.45
C ASP A 193 -13.18 -10.09 -6.58
N ALA A 194 -11.97 -10.36 -7.07
CA ALA A 194 -10.97 -11.08 -6.29
C ALA A 194 -10.54 -10.29 -5.02
N VAL A 195 -10.39 -8.98 -5.15
CA VAL A 195 -10.12 -8.08 -4.02
C VAL A 195 -11.28 -8.11 -3.01
N ALA A 196 -12.53 -8.09 -3.48
CA ALA A 196 -13.71 -8.18 -2.63
C ALA A 196 -13.76 -9.50 -1.85
N VAL A 197 -13.43 -10.62 -2.52
CA VAL A 197 -13.30 -11.94 -1.87
C VAL A 197 -12.19 -11.92 -0.81
N GLY A 198 -11.02 -11.33 -1.11
CA GLY A 198 -9.94 -11.17 -0.13
C GLY A 198 -10.38 -10.40 1.12
N LYS A 199 -11.18 -9.34 0.97
CA LYS A 199 -11.74 -8.58 2.10
C LYS A 199 -12.68 -9.42 2.97
N THR A 200 -13.51 -10.24 2.39
CA THR A 200 -14.38 -11.14 3.18
C THR A 200 -13.58 -12.15 4.00
N MET A 201 -12.44 -12.63 3.48
CA MET A 201 -11.55 -13.52 4.21
C MET A 201 -10.89 -12.83 5.44
N VAL A 202 -10.57 -11.54 5.33
CA VAL A 202 -10.06 -10.76 6.48
C VAL A 202 -11.11 -10.68 7.58
N SER A 203 -12.35 -10.35 7.23
CA SER A 203 -13.44 -10.20 8.20
C SER A 203 -13.73 -11.51 8.94
N VAL A 204 -13.69 -12.64 8.25
CA VAL A 204 -13.86 -13.97 8.86
C VAL A 204 -12.72 -14.28 9.83
N ARG A 205 -11.46 -14.06 9.44
CA ARG A 205 -10.30 -14.27 10.33
C ARG A 205 -10.34 -13.38 11.58
N GLN A 206 -10.80 -12.15 11.45
CA GLN A 206 -10.96 -11.25 12.59
C GLN A 206 -12.07 -11.73 13.53
N GLN A 207 -13.19 -12.24 13.02
CA GLN A 207 -14.25 -12.82 13.83
C GLN A 207 -13.80 -14.09 14.57
N GLU A 208 -13.09 -14.99 13.90
CA GLU A 208 -12.52 -16.20 14.52
C GLU A 208 -11.48 -15.89 15.60
N SER A 209 -10.74 -14.79 15.49
CA SER A 209 -9.78 -14.34 16.51
C SER A 209 -10.42 -13.72 17.75
N VAL A 210 -11.66 -13.24 17.63
CA VAL A 210 -12.43 -12.62 18.73
C VAL A 210 -13.23 -13.65 19.52
N GLU A 211 -13.55 -14.82 18.94
CA GLU A 211 -14.19 -15.90 19.70
C GLU A 211 -13.20 -16.45 20.75
N PRO A 212 -13.53 -16.34 22.05
CA PRO A 212 -12.67 -16.88 23.09
C PRO A 212 -12.64 -18.40 22.94
N ARG A 213 -11.46 -18.96 22.63
CA ARG A 213 -11.24 -20.41 22.63
C ARG A 213 -11.78 -20.96 23.94
N PRO A 214 -12.68 -21.97 23.93
CA PRO A 214 -13.19 -22.55 25.17
C PRO A 214 -11.97 -23.03 25.98
N ARG A 215 -11.80 -22.44 27.21
CA ARG A 215 -10.77 -22.88 28.13
C ARG A 215 -11.00 -24.36 28.33
N ARG A 216 -10.10 -25.21 27.83
CA ARG A 216 -10.05 -26.63 28.19
C ARG A 216 -10.02 -26.68 29.70
N ALA A 217 -11.11 -27.19 30.31
CA ALA A 217 -11.20 -27.42 31.74
C ALA A 217 -9.99 -28.24 32.14
N ARG A 218 -9.16 -27.70 33.05
CA ARG A 218 -8.11 -28.47 33.72
C ARG A 218 -8.79 -29.62 34.42
N PRO A 219 -8.39 -30.88 34.23
CA PRO A 219 -8.89 -31.97 35.04
C PRO A 219 -8.60 -31.66 36.51
N SER A 220 -9.67 -31.61 37.31
CA SER A 220 -9.60 -31.45 38.77
C SER A 220 -8.76 -32.59 39.34
N ARG A 221 -7.62 -32.26 39.92
CA ARG A 221 -6.88 -33.22 40.77
C ARG A 221 -7.81 -33.62 41.93
N ARG A 222 -8.20 -34.89 41.96
CA ARG A 222 -8.80 -35.53 43.13
C ARG A 222 -7.86 -35.34 44.32
N PRO A 223 -8.37 -34.95 45.52
CA PRO A 223 -7.57 -34.94 46.73
C PRO A 223 -7.28 -36.40 47.12
N ALA A 224 -6.01 -36.76 47.22
CA ALA A 224 -5.59 -38.02 47.82
C ALA A 224 -5.79 -37.89 49.33
N MET A 225 -6.63 -38.75 49.88
CA MET A 225 -6.88 -38.95 51.27
C MET A 225 -5.59 -39.40 52.00
N GLY A 226 -5.41 -38.86 53.21
CA GLY A 226 -4.25 -38.89 54.00
C GLY A 226 -3.78 -40.25 54.53
N ARG A 227 -2.55 -40.27 54.98
CA ARG A 227 -2.09 -41.15 56.02
C ARG A 227 -1.10 -40.38 56.91
N ALA A 228 -1.46 -40.25 58.14
CA ALA A 228 -0.65 -39.74 59.22
C ALA A 228 0.47 -40.74 59.54
N ASP A 229 1.61 -40.22 59.94
CA ASP A 229 2.42 -40.55 61.05
C ASP A 229 3.84 -40.04 60.95
N GLY A 230 4.26 -39.25 61.84
CA GLY A 230 5.33 -39.52 62.77
C GLY A 230 6.61 -38.72 62.64
N ALA A 231 6.74 -37.75 63.50
CA ALA A 231 7.95 -37.48 64.32
C ALA A 231 9.17 -36.78 63.70
N SER A 232 9.38 -35.58 64.16
CA SER A 232 10.58 -35.06 64.88
C SER A 232 11.77 -34.54 64.13
N ALA A 233 12.04 -33.32 64.47
CA ALA A 233 13.28 -32.72 65.01
C ALA A 233 14.22 -32.00 64.02
N SER A 234 14.32 -30.73 64.33
CA SER A 234 15.51 -29.90 64.55
C SER A 234 16.37 -29.40 63.43
N GLY A 235 16.62 -28.10 63.53
CA GLY A 235 17.89 -27.48 63.27
C GLY A 235 17.82 -26.42 62.19
N ALA A 236 17.55 -25.19 62.52
CA ALA A 236 18.48 -24.08 62.75
C ALA A 236 19.16 -23.54 61.53
N ALA A 237 18.80 -22.34 61.26
CA ALA A 237 19.61 -21.10 61.20
C ALA A 237 20.22 -20.64 59.90
N ALA A 238 19.93 -19.38 59.71
CA ALA A 238 20.71 -18.22 59.30
C ALA A 238 20.92 -18.00 57.82
N ALA A 239 20.32 -16.93 57.30
CA ALA A 239 20.83 -15.57 57.12
C ALA A 239 21.96 -15.48 56.10
N ASP A 240 21.77 -14.75 55.04
CA ASP A 240 22.44 -13.47 54.82
C ASP A 240 22.09 -12.88 53.47
N GLU A 241 21.53 -11.73 53.44
CA GLU A 241 21.76 -10.71 52.41
C GLU A 241 23.02 -9.94 52.84
N PRO A 242 23.73 -9.15 52.00
CA PRO A 242 23.21 -7.99 51.34
C PRO A 242 23.92 -7.53 50.01
N ALA A 243 23.23 -6.68 49.33
CA ALA A 243 23.54 -5.40 48.68
C ALA A 243 24.99 -5.10 48.20
N SER A 244 25.09 -4.43 47.03
CA SER A 244 25.55 -3.05 46.79
C SER A 244 26.09 -2.86 45.40
N ASP A 245 25.54 -1.86 44.71
CA ASP A 245 26.14 -0.61 44.25
C ASP A 245 27.34 -0.70 43.32
N ALA A 246 27.20 -0.08 42.12
CA ALA A 246 27.97 1.11 41.76
C ALA A 246 27.85 1.43 40.25
N GLU A 247 27.21 2.51 39.94
CA GLU A 247 27.73 3.44 38.94
C GLU A 247 28.98 4.13 39.51
N PRO A 248 29.92 4.70 38.73
CA PRO A 248 29.69 5.99 38.08
C PRO A 248 30.51 6.34 36.82
N ALA A 249 30.01 7.39 36.18
CA ALA A 249 30.68 8.61 35.70
C ALA A 249 31.70 8.57 34.54
N ALA A 250 31.31 9.30 33.48
CA ALA A 250 31.91 10.49 32.87
C ALA A 250 33.42 10.45 32.54
N ASP A 251 33.74 10.74 31.30
CA ASP A 251 34.64 11.87 31.01
C ASP A 251 34.48 12.41 29.57
N SER A 252 34.45 13.70 29.49
CA SER A 252 34.65 14.67 28.47
C SER A 252 35.94 14.46 27.67
N ASP A 253 35.95 14.74 26.37
CA ASP A 253 36.92 15.72 25.87
C ASP A 253 36.48 16.36 24.55
N SER A 254 36.78 17.62 24.50
CA SER A 254 36.64 18.68 23.54
C SER A 254 37.59 18.54 22.34
N GLY A 255 37.15 18.98 21.18
CA GLY A 255 38.00 19.18 20.00
C GLY A 255 37.36 20.12 18.99
N ALA A 256 37.57 21.41 19.18
CA ALA A 256 37.28 22.49 18.26
C ALA A 256 38.16 22.42 16.99
N GLY A 257 37.59 22.77 15.86
CA GLY A 257 38.35 22.92 14.60
C GLY A 257 37.52 23.60 13.50
N GLN A 258 37.44 24.89 13.59
CA GLN A 258 37.62 25.99 12.64
C GLN A 258 37.01 25.88 11.23
N GLN A 259 36.22 26.88 10.98
CA GLN A 259 35.67 27.42 9.74
C GLN A 259 36.74 27.82 8.75
N GLU A 260 36.50 27.64 7.45
CA GLU A 260 36.87 28.63 6.45
C GLU A 260 35.84 28.68 5.30
N PRO A 261 35.46 29.87 4.84
CA PRO A 261 34.50 30.04 3.75
C PRO A 261 35.21 30.17 2.39
N VAL A 262 34.71 29.46 1.39
CA VAL A 262 35.13 29.70 0.00
C VAL A 262 34.10 30.55 -0.72
N GLN A 263 34.57 31.69 -1.20
CA GLN A 263 33.89 32.69 -2.00
C GLN A 263 33.62 32.23 -3.44
N PRO A 264 32.67 32.82 -4.16
CA PRO A 264 32.32 32.51 -5.53
C PRO A 264 33.23 33.26 -6.51
N SER A 265 33.59 32.62 -7.61
CA SER A 265 34.27 33.29 -8.74
C SER A 265 33.30 33.46 -9.92
N PRO A 266 33.43 34.53 -10.69
CA PRO A 266 32.47 34.97 -11.71
C PRO A 266 32.79 34.46 -13.12
N GLY A 267 31.78 34.33 -13.91
CA GLY A 267 31.59 34.60 -15.31
C GLY A 267 32.61 34.13 -16.37
N VAL A 268 32.14 33.41 -17.36
CA VAL A 268 32.11 33.80 -18.80
C VAL A 268 30.89 33.10 -19.41
#